data_e1fbf341a610b31d9ace3f110354a77d
#
_entry.id   e1fbf341a610b31d9ace3f110354a77d
#
_cell.length_a   1.000
_cell.length_b   1.000
_cell.length_c   1.000
_cell.angle_alpha   90.00
_cell.angle_beta   90.00
_cell.angle_gamma   90.00
#
_symmetry.space_group_name_H-M   'P 1'
#
loop_
_entity.id
_entity.type
_entity.pdbx_description
1 polymer ?
#
loop_
_entity_poly.entity_id
_entity_poly.type
_entity_poly.pdbx_seq_one_letter_code
_entity_poly.pdbx_strand_id
1 'polypeptide(L)'
;MAETIQKSNLLFRLIDPLRPTSAHADRAFRFTAGRLSWMLPAGIGIGLLVISAVWGVTDPTQFFFSYLVGWTFSLTVTLGCLFFVLVHHLTKAHWGVVVRRIPEAVAYAFPMLLVLFIPIAFGMHDLYHWTHHELFDPASPEYDPIIAGKQAYLNQPFFFARVLFYFLMWSIIAYRLYTLSVRQDVHPEHDIPKRQRTVSAWGLPVFAVTTAFASYDLLMSLDPHWFSTIFGVYFFAGAVFAAFAFIAFMALLLQRRGGMLKHTITKEHYHDLGKYMFGFTAFWAYIAFSQYMLIWYGGIPEETVFFRHRLEHGWEYHTTALVFLHFVVPFLILLPRASKRALPLLGVMTVWFFIMQWFDLHWLAMPVKDMLYGGHAGFHLLDFTCWLGLFSLLIAATVYRLSRHSLVPQNDPRLAESLHFENV
;
A
#
# COMPACT_ATOMS: atom_id res chain seq x y z
N MET A 1 25.53 -10.45 -32.13
CA MET A 1 24.87 -11.22 -31.04
C MET A 1 25.40 -10.86 -29.64
N ALA A 2 26.72 -10.72 -29.45
CA ALA A 2 27.31 -10.29 -28.17
C ALA A 2 26.96 -8.83 -27.77
N GLU A 3 26.98 -7.89 -28.74
CA GLU A 3 26.62 -6.48 -28.49
C GLU A 3 25.15 -6.26 -28.11
N THR A 4 24.23 -7.06 -28.64
CA THR A 4 22.78 -7.00 -28.30
C THR A 4 22.52 -7.50 -26.89
N ILE A 5 23.28 -8.50 -26.44
CA ILE A 5 23.24 -9.03 -25.06
C ILE A 5 23.82 -7.98 -24.08
N GLN A 6 24.83 -7.21 -24.50
CA GLN A 6 25.46 -6.20 -23.66
C GLN A 6 24.56 -4.93 -23.51
N LYS A 7 23.80 -4.53 -24.53
CA LYS A 7 22.82 -3.42 -24.44
C LYS A 7 21.58 -3.77 -23.61
N SER A 8 21.09 -5.01 -23.72
CA SER A 8 19.99 -5.46 -22.85
C SER A 8 20.39 -5.46 -21.37
N ASN A 9 21.64 -5.76 -21.05
CA ASN A 9 22.17 -5.70 -19.70
C ASN A 9 22.28 -4.27 -19.13
N LEU A 10 22.43 -3.24 -19.97
CA LEU A 10 22.54 -1.84 -19.52
C LEU A 10 21.18 -1.28 -19.05
N LEU A 11 20.11 -1.54 -19.81
CA LEU A 11 18.73 -1.16 -19.43
C LEU A 11 18.28 -1.89 -18.16
N PHE A 12 18.59 -3.18 -18.03
CA PHE A 12 18.31 -3.94 -16.82
C PHE A 12 19.11 -3.44 -15.60
N ARG A 13 20.34 -2.91 -15.80
CA ARG A 13 21.15 -2.32 -14.71
C ARG A 13 20.63 -0.97 -14.25
N LEU A 14 19.94 -0.21 -15.08
CA LEU A 14 19.29 1.05 -14.71
C LEU A 14 18.02 0.80 -13.89
N ILE A 15 17.28 -0.29 -14.20
CA ILE A 15 16.04 -0.67 -13.51
C ILE A 15 16.34 -1.51 -12.25
N ASP A 16 17.40 -2.32 -12.28
CA ASP A 16 17.82 -3.17 -11.16
C ASP A 16 19.33 -3.06 -10.93
N PRO A 17 19.79 -2.02 -10.19
CA PRO A 17 21.20 -1.81 -9.93
C PRO A 17 21.82 -2.87 -9.01
N LEU A 18 21.00 -3.66 -8.33
CA LEU A 18 21.47 -4.72 -7.42
C LEU A 18 21.77 -6.00 -8.19
N ARG A 19 23.01 -6.49 -8.04
CA ARG A 19 23.38 -7.79 -8.63
C ARG A 19 22.59 -8.91 -7.96
N PRO A 20 22.11 -9.91 -8.71
CA PRO A 20 21.46 -11.06 -8.14
C PRO A 20 22.39 -11.82 -7.19
N THR A 21 21.93 -12.09 -5.99
CA THR A 21 22.68 -12.84 -4.96
C THR A 21 22.07 -14.22 -4.69
N SER A 22 21.00 -14.59 -5.40
CA SER A 22 20.29 -15.86 -5.23
C SER A 22 21.18 -17.09 -5.37
N ALA A 23 22.26 -17.03 -6.16
CA ALA A 23 23.22 -18.13 -6.30
C ALA A 23 24.02 -18.41 -5.00
N HIS A 24 24.19 -17.40 -4.16
CA HIS A 24 24.89 -17.50 -2.87
C HIS A 24 23.94 -17.83 -1.70
N ALA A 25 22.62 -17.91 -1.96
CA ALA A 25 21.64 -18.23 -0.94
C ALA A 25 21.76 -19.73 -0.55
N ASP A 26 21.56 -20.02 0.73
CA ASP A 26 21.34 -21.38 1.19
C ASP A 26 20.16 -22.01 0.44
N ARG A 27 20.23 -23.31 0.17
CA ARG A 27 19.18 -24.05 -0.54
C ARG A 27 17.81 -23.87 0.10
N ALA A 28 17.77 -23.80 1.44
CA ALA A 28 16.55 -23.59 2.22
C ALA A 28 15.88 -22.21 1.97
N PHE A 29 16.64 -21.21 1.53
CA PHE A 29 16.19 -19.84 1.36
C PHE A 29 16.15 -19.37 -0.12
N ARG A 30 16.35 -20.30 -1.06
CA ARG A 30 16.30 -19.98 -2.49
C ARG A 30 14.88 -19.93 -3.00
N PHE A 31 14.65 -18.98 -3.90
CA PHE A 31 13.45 -18.94 -4.70
C PHE A 31 13.53 -20.03 -5.79
N THR A 32 12.67 -21.03 -5.71
CA THR A 32 12.69 -22.21 -6.59
C THR A 32 11.61 -22.18 -7.68
N ALA A 33 10.63 -21.29 -7.57
CA ALA A 33 9.60 -21.14 -8.61
C ALA A 33 10.18 -20.53 -9.89
N GLY A 34 9.74 -21.02 -11.04
CA GLY A 34 10.20 -20.55 -12.34
C GLY A 34 9.76 -19.10 -12.65
N ARG A 35 10.25 -18.57 -13.79
CA ARG A 35 9.94 -17.20 -14.25
C ARG A 35 8.45 -16.93 -14.38
N LEU A 36 7.64 -17.94 -14.68
CA LEU A 36 6.19 -17.83 -14.81
C LEU A 36 5.51 -17.30 -13.54
N SER A 37 6.13 -17.49 -12.37
CA SER A 37 5.60 -17.03 -11.07
C SER A 37 5.41 -15.51 -10.97
N TRP A 38 6.25 -14.72 -11.65
CA TRP A 38 6.11 -13.27 -11.74
C TRP A 38 5.59 -12.79 -13.09
N MET A 39 5.86 -13.53 -14.19
CA MET A 39 5.40 -13.16 -15.54
C MET A 39 3.88 -13.27 -15.66
N LEU A 40 3.27 -14.30 -15.05
CA LEU A 40 1.81 -14.49 -15.09
C LEU A 40 1.06 -13.33 -14.42
N PRO A 41 1.33 -12.94 -13.16
CA PRO A 41 0.67 -11.78 -12.56
C PRO A 41 1.02 -10.47 -13.29
N ALA A 42 2.22 -10.33 -13.88
CA ALA A 42 2.56 -9.19 -14.72
C ALA A 42 1.67 -9.12 -15.98
N GLY A 43 1.52 -10.22 -16.69
CA GLY A 43 0.66 -10.31 -17.87
C GLY A 43 -0.81 -10.06 -17.57
N ILE A 44 -1.32 -10.62 -16.45
CA ILE A 44 -2.69 -10.36 -15.98
C ILE A 44 -2.85 -8.88 -15.65
N GLY A 45 -1.90 -8.29 -14.92
CA GLY A 45 -1.93 -6.88 -14.53
C GLY A 45 -1.97 -5.95 -15.73
N ILE A 46 -1.06 -6.15 -16.70
CA ILE A 46 -1.02 -5.36 -17.94
C ILE A 46 -2.30 -5.54 -18.74
N GLY A 47 -2.78 -6.78 -18.90
CA GLY A 47 -3.99 -7.08 -19.67
C GLY A 47 -5.23 -6.38 -19.07
N LEU A 48 -5.41 -6.45 -17.75
CA LEU A 48 -6.51 -5.77 -17.07
C LEU A 48 -6.42 -4.25 -17.20
N LEU A 49 -5.24 -3.66 -17.07
CA LEU A 49 -5.06 -2.21 -17.23
C LEU A 49 -5.27 -1.75 -18.68
N VAL A 50 -4.87 -2.53 -19.67
CA VAL A 50 -5.18 -2.24 -21.08
C VAL A 50 -6.70 -2.26 -21.31
N ILE A 51 -7.40 -3.28 -20.83
CA ILE A 51 -8.87 -3.35 -20.90
C ILE A 51 -9.51 -2.14 -20.21
N SER A 52 -9.01 -1.78 -19.01
CA SER A 52 -9.51 -0.61 -18.28
C SER A 52 -9.28 0.69 -19.03
N ALA A 53 -8.11 0.86 -19.64
CA ALA A 53 -7.79 2.06 -20.43
C ALA A 53 -8.64 2.18 -21.69
N VAL A 54 -8.88 1.07 -22.41
CA VAL A 54 -9.76 1.05 -23.59
C VAL A 54 -11.19 1.39 -23.22
N TRP A 55 -11.69 0.83 -22.12
CA TRP A 55 -13.03 1.14 -21.63
C TRP A 55 -13.12 2.58 -21.09
N GLY A 56 -12.07 3.06 -20.43
CA GLY A 56 -11.98 4.42 -19.91
C GLY A 56 -12.06 5.52 -20.95
N VAL A 57 -11.86 5.20 -22.26
CA VAL A 57 -12.11 6.16 -23.35
C VAL A 57 -13.58 6.55 -23.44
N THR A 58 -14.50 5.66 -23.07
CA THR A 58 -15.95 5.91 -23.11
C THR A 58 -16.47 6.57 -21.83
N ASP A 59 -15.79 6.38 -20.71
CA ASP A 59 -16.10 6.98 -19.40
C ASP A 59 -14.80 7.34 -18.67
N PRO A 60 -14.16 8.48 -19.04
CA PRO A 60 -12.89 8.88 -18.45
C PRO A 60 -12.98 9.14 -16.96
N THR A 61 -14.03 9.79 -16.49
CA THR A 61 -14.21 10.14 -15.08
C THR A 61 -14.27 8.87 -14.21
N GLN A 62 -15.10 7.88 -14.59
CA GLN A 62 -15.14 6.61 -13.87
C GLN A 62 -13.78 5.90 -13.89
N PHE A 63 -13.10 5.91 -15.04
CA PHE A 63 -11.77 5.29 -15.16
C PHE A 63 -10.76 5.92 -14.21
N PHE A 64 -10.65 7.25 -14.17
CA PHE A 64 -9.66 7.92 -13.33
C PHE A 64 -9.92 7.71 -11.83
N PHE A 65 -11.19 7.77 -11.39
CA PHE A 65 -11.54 7.45 -10.00
C PHE A 65 -11.25 5.99 -9.64
N SER A 66 -11.65 5.04 -10.50
CA SER A 66 -11.35 3.60 -10.29
C SER A 66 -9.85 3.32 -10.27
N TYR A 67 -9.11 3.98 -11.16
CA TYR A 67 -7.66 3.86 -11.22
C TYR A 67 -6.99 4.44 -9.97
N LEU A 68 -7.43 5.61 -9.49
CA LEU A 68 -6.94 6.24 -8.26
C LEU A 68 -7.13 5.29 -7.06
N VAL A 69 -8.31 4.70 -6.91
CA VAL A 69 -8.62 3.74 -5.83
C VAL A 69 -7.69 2.53 -5.89
N GLY A 70 -7.54 1.89 -7.06
CA GLY A 70 -6.66 0.73 -7.23
C GLY A 70 -5.18 1.06 -7.03
N TRP A 71 -4.74 2.23 -7.49
CA TRP A 71 -3.38 2.71 -7.32
C TRP A 71 -3.08 3.03 -5.85
N THR A 72 -4.00 3.73 -5.18
CA THR A 72 -3.88 4.05 -3.75
C THR A 72 -3.88 2.79 -2.90
N PHE A 73 -4.66 1.76 -3.26
CA PHE A 73 -4.58 0.45 -2.61
C PHE A 73 -3.17 -0.15 -2.69
N SER A 74 -2.56 -0.14 -3.86
CA SER A 74 -1.20 -0.65 -4.05
C SER A 74 -0.16 0.20 -3.28
N LEU A 75 -0.38 1.52 -3.21
CA LEU A 75 0.43 2.43 -2.41
C LEU A 75 0.30 2.13 -0.91
N THR A 76 -0.93 1.90 -0.39
CA THR A 76 -1.13 1.58 1.05
C THR A 76 -0.40 0.30 1.46
N VAL A 77 -0.48 -0.77 0.65
CA VAL A 77 0.27 -2.01 0.89
C VAL A 77 1.78 -1.74 0.95
N THR A 78 2.29 -0.93 0.02
CA THR A 78 3.73 -0.63 -0.08
C THR A 78 4.21 0.23 1.09
N LEU A 79 3.43 1.24 1.50
CA LEU A 79 3.70 2.09 2.66
C LEU A 79 3.69 1.29 3.96
N GLY A 80 2.67 0.46 4.18
CA GLY A 80 2.60 -0.37 5.37
C GLY A 80 3.74 -1.39 5.46
N CYS A 81 4.21 -1.93 4.31
CA CYS A 81 5.41 -2.76 4.26
C CYS A 81 6.68 -1.97 4.62
N LEU A 82 6.82 -0.73 4.16
CA LEU A 82 7.95 0.13 4.57
C LEU A 82 7.90 0.42 6.07
N PHE A 83 6.72 0.72 6.61
CA PHE A 83 6.53 0.91 8.06
C PHE A 83 6.97 -0.33 8.85
N PHE A 84 6.54 -1.54 8.42
CA PHE A 84 6.99 -2.78 9.05
C PHE A 84 8.52 -2.87 9.12
N VAL A 85 9.21 -2.60 8.01
CA VAL A 85 10.68 -2.69 7.95
C VAL A 85 11.32 -1.65 8.88
N LEU A 86 10.83 -0.40 8.89
CA LEU A 86 11.34 0.68 9.74
C LEU A 86 11.23 0.31 11.23
N VAL A 87 10.03 -0.09 11.67
CA VAL A 87 9.79 -0.45 13.07
C VAL A 87 10.58 -1.70 13.46
N HIS A 88 10.64 -2.70 12.58
CA HIS A 88 11.39 -3.93 12.83
C HIS A 88 12.87 -3.68 13.14
N HIS A 89 13.52 -2.75 12.41
CA HIS A 89 14.90 -2.36 12.69
C HIS A 89 15.03 -1.55 13.96
N LEU A 90 14.12 -0.61 14.23
CA LEU A 90 14.16 0.26 15.42
C LEU A 90 13.99 -0.53 16.71
N THR A 91 13.02 -1.43 16.75
CA THR A 91 12.71 -2.25 17.92
C THR A 91 13.66 -3.45 18.09
N LYS A 92 14.58 -3.66 17.13
CA LYS A 92 15.47 -4.82 17.07
C LYS A 92 14.68 -6.14 17.12
N ALA A 93 13.48 -6.15 16.51
CA ALA A 93 12.62 -7.32 16.56
C ALA A 93 13.32 -8.55 15.98
N HIS A 94 13.26 -9.66 16.68
CA HIS A 94 13.84 -10.94 16.24
C HIS A 94 12.82 -11.83 15.54
N TRP A 95 11.56 -11.85 16.01
CA TRP A 95 10.53 -12.75 15.51
C TRP A 95 10.32 -12.69 13.99
N GLY A 96 10.33 -11.49 13.43
CA GLY A 96 9.95 -11.26 12.03
C GLY A 96 11.11 -11.32 11.03
N VAL A 97 12.35 -11.69 11.43
CA VAL A 97 13.50 -11.74 10.50
C VAL A 97 13.24 -12.68 9.33
N VAL A 98 12.61 -13.84 9.59
CA VAL A 98 12.30 -14.84 8.54
C VAL A 98 11.26 -14.38 7.53
N VAL A 99 10.42 -13.39 7.85
CA VAL A 99 9.41 -12.82 6.94
C VAL A 99 9.82 -11.46 6.37
N ARG A 100 10.84 -10.79 6.93
CA ARG A 100 11.21 -9.41 6.64
C ARG A 100 11.58 -9.15 5.18
N ARG A 101 12.13 -10.13 4.47
CA ARG A 101 12.48 -9.99 3.06
C ARG A 101 11.26 -9.70 2.17
N ILE A 102 10.08 -10.17 2.57
CA ILE A 102 8.84 -9.91 1.84
C ILE A 102 8.50 -8.41 1.84
N PRO A 103 8.30 -7.74 3.00
CA PRO A 103 8.02 -6.31 3.02
C PRO A 103 9.18 -5.45 2.49
N GLU A 104 10.43 -5.87 2.64
CA GLU A 104 11.58 -5.20 2.01
C GLU A 104 11.45 -5.21 0.47
N ALA A 105 11.04 -6.33 -0.13
CA ALA A 105 10.85 -6.47 -1.57
C ALA A 105 9.66 -5.64 -2.08
N VAL A 106 8.56 -5.58 -1.32
CA VAL A 106 7.38 -4.74 -1.62
C VAL A 106 7.75 -3.26 -1.58
N ALA A 107 8.41 -2.81 -0.51
CA ALA A 107 8.81 -1.41 -0.35
C ALA A 107 9.74 -0.93 -1.49
N TYR A 108 10.46 -1.83 -2.13
CA TYR A 108 11.27 -1.49 -3.31
C TYR A 108 10.44 -1.13 -4.55
N ALA A 109 9.12 -1.28 -4.54
CA ALA A 109 8.23 -1.00 -5.66
C ALA A 109 7.82 0.49 -5.79
N PHE A 110 8.24 1.40 -4.89
CA PHE A 110 7.90 2.82 -5.00
C PHE A 110 8.20 3.47 -6.36
N PRO A 111 9.36 3.23 -7.00
CA PRO A 111 9.62 3.79 -8.33
C PRO A 111 8.64 3.29 -9.39
N MET A 112 8.19 2.03 -9.30
CA MET A 112 7.16 1.49 -10.20
C MET A 112 5.81 2.19 -9.97
N LEU A 113 5.43 2.39 -8.71
CA LEU A 113 4.19 3.10 -8.38
C LEU A 113 4.22 4.56 -8.82
N LEU A 114 5.39 5.22 -8.79
CA LEU A 114 5.55 6.57 -9.36
C LEU A 114 5.32 6.59 -10.88
N VAL A 115 5.81 5.59 -11.61
CA VAL A 115 5.50 5.46 -13.06
C VAL A 115 4.01 5.20 -13.27
N LEU A 116 3.40 4.34 -12.45
CA LEU A 116 1.96 4.07 -12.50
C LEU A 116 1.09 5.23 -11.97
N PHE A 117 1.68 6.32 -11.47
CA PHE A 117 0.98 7.57 -11.16
C PHE A 117 0.66 8.40 -12.41
N ILE A 118 1.32 8.14 -13.54
CA ILE A 118 1.16 8.90 -14.78
C ILE A 118 -0.32 9.02 -15.23
N PRO A 119 -1.16 7.97 -15.25
CA PRO A 119 -2.58 8.12 -15.59
C PRO A 119 -3.33 9.07 -14.66
N ILE A 120 -3.01 9.07 -13.35
CA ILE A 120 -3.61 10.01 -12.38
C ILE A 120 -3.22 11.46 -12.73
N ALA A 121 -1.97 11.68 -13.13
CA ALA A 121 -1.51 12.99 -13.53
C ALA A 121 -2.25 13.51 -14.79
N PHE A 122 -2.60 12.64 -15.73
CA PHE A 122 -3.43 13.00 -16.89
C PHE A 122 -4.90 13.24 -16.53
N GLY A 123 -5.42 12.49 -15.54
CA GLY A 123 -6.82 12.61 -15.07
C GLY A 123 -7.03 13.64 -13.99
N MET A 124 -6.08 14.55 -13.74
CA MET A 124 -6.21 15.52 -12.63
C MET A 124 -7.43 16.42 -12.74
N HIS A 125 -7.83 16.78 -13.97
CA HIS A 125 -8.98 17.64 -14.19
C HIS A 125 -10.30 16.94 -13.81
N ASP A 126 -10.39 15.64 -14.06
CA ASP A 126 -11.55 14.83 -13.67
C ASP A 126 -11.56 14.50 -12.18
N LEU A 127 -10.37 14.31 -11.57
CA LEU A 127 -10.25 13.88 -10.18
C LEU A 127 -10.37 15.02 -9.18
N TYR A 128 -9.69 16.15 -9.46
CA TYR A 128 -9.49 17.21 -8.47
C TYR A 128 -10.15 18.50 -8.92
N HIS A 129 -11.30 18.79 -8.33
CA HIS A 129 -12.10 19.99 -8.63
C HIS A 129 -11.29 21.29 -8.54
N TRP A 130 -10.36 21.39 -7.59
CA TRP A 130 -9.46 22.53 -7.43
C TRP A 130 -8.46 22.75 -8.60
N THR A 131 -8.46 21.94 -9.63
CA THR A 131 -7.66 22.16 -10.85
C THR A 131 -8.36 23.04 -11.89
N HIS A 132 -9.65 23.35 -11.68
CA HIS A 132 -10.45 24.17 -12.58
C HIS A 132 -10.13 25.65 -12.35
N HIS A 133 -9.73 26.36 -13.40
CA HIS A 133 -9.27 27.74 -13.31
C HIS A 133 -10.38 28.72 -12.94
N GLU A 134 -11.62 28.44 -13.35
CA GLU A 134 -12.81 29.24 -13.11
C GLU A 134 -13.08 29.45 -11.61
N LEU A 135 -12.65 28.53 -10.75
CA LEU A 135 -12.84 28.60 -9.30
C LEU A 135 -11.99 29.69 -8.63
N PHE A 136 -10.94 30.17 -9.30
CA PHE A 136 -9.99 31.15 -8.77
C PHE A 136 -10.22 32.56 -9.31
N ASP A 137 -11.06 32.74 -10.36
CA ASP A 137 -11.33 34.03 -10.95
C ASP A 137 -12.55 34.68 -10.29
N PRO A 138 -12.39 35.82 -9.56
CA PRO A 138 -13.51 36.52 -8.93
C PRO A 138 -14.57 37.00 -9.90
N ALA A 139 -14.28 37.09 -11.20
CA ALA A 139 -15.24 37.47 -12.25
C ALA A 139 -16.03 36.27 -12.77
N SER A 140 -15.63 35.04 -12.45
CA SER A 140 -16.33 33.83 -12.88
C SER A 140 -17.59 33.58 -12.04
N PRO A 141 -18.69 33.10 -12.64
CA PRO A 141 -19.86 32.62 -11.90
C PRO A 141 -19.57 31.43 -10.99
N GLU A 142 -18.51 30.72 -11.27
CA GLU A 142 -18.06 29.51 -10.53
C GLU A 142 -17.00 29.83 -9.46
N TYR A 143 -16.72 31.10 -9.19
CA TYR A 143 -15.73 31.52 -8.21
C TYR A 143 -16.04 30.94 -6.83
N ASP A 144 -15.05 30.23 -6.28
CA ASP A 144 -15.12 29.67 -4.93
C ASP A 144 -14.06 30.31 -4.00
N PRO A 145 -14.47 31.17 -3.05
CA PRO A 145 -13.54 31.87 -2.17
C PRO A 145 -12.78 30.92 -1.21
N ILE A 146 -13.36 29.75 -0.87
CA ILE A 146 -12.71 28.77 0.00
C ILE A 146 -11.58 28.07 -0.75
N ILE A 147 -11.82 27.64 -1.98
CA ILE A 147 -10.80 27.03 -2.83
C ILE A 147 -9.72 28.05 -3.20
N ALA A 148 -10.13 29.28 -3.58
CA ALA A 148 -9.21 30.37 -3.89
C ALA A 148 -8.28 30.69 -2.71
N GLY A 149 -8.79 30.69 -1.47
CA GLY A 149 -8.00 30.84 -0.26
C GLY A 149 -6.96 29.74 -0.03
N LYS A 150 -7.11 28.57 -0.65
CA LYS A 150 -6.18 27.43 -0.58
C LYS A 150 -5.21 27.34 -1.75
N GLN A 151 -5.23 28.29 -2.71
CA GLN A 151 -4.41 28.27 -3.92
C GLN A 151 -2.90 28.14 -3.67
N ALA A 152 -2.40 28.66 -2.54
CA ALA A 152 -1.00 28.52 -2.18
C ALA A 152 -0.57 27.06 -1.96
N TYR A 153 -1.49 26.20 -1.54
CA TYR A 153 -1.26 24.77 -1.33
C TYR A 153 -1.85 23.91 -2.46
N LEU A 154 -3.10 24.18 -2.89
CA LEU A 154 -3.81 23.46 -3.93
C LEU A 154 -3.53 24.11 -5.30
N ASN A 155 -2.36 23.81 -5.85
CA ASN A 155 -1.98 24.15 -7.22
C ASN A 155 -1.18 23.01 -7.82
N GLN A 156 -1.33 22.80 -9.14
CA GLN A 156 -0.73 21.66 -9.85
C GLN A 156 0.80 21.58 -9.71
N PRO A 157 1.59 22.66 -9.93
CA PRO A 157 3.04 22.57 -9.82
C PRO A 157 3.51 22.16 -8.42
N PHE A 158 2.91 22.70 -7.37
CA PHE A 158 3.28 22.37 -6.00
C PHE A 158 2.78 20.97 -5.59
N PHE A 159 1.61 20.53 -6.09
CA PHE A 159 1.12 19.17 -5.92
C PHE A 159 2.12 18.14 -6.49
N PHE A 160 2.56 18.31 -7.73
CA PHE A 160 3.56 17.42 -8.34
C PHE A 160 4.90 17.45 -7.62
N ALA A 161 5.35 18.63 -7.18
CA ALA A 161 6.59 18.75 -6.40
C ALA A 161 6.50 17.95 -5.09
N ARG A 162 5.36 18.00 -4.38
CA ARG A 162 5.12 17.23 -3.16
C ARG A 162 5.07 15.73 -3.43
N VAL A 163 4.31 15.29 -4.44
CA VAL A 163 4.23 13.86 -4.82
C VAL A 163 5.63 13.33 -5.16
N LEU A 164 6.40 14.03 -5.98
CA LEU A 164 7.78 13.63 -6.31
C LEU A 164 8.66 13.55 -5.06
N PHE A 165 8.53 14.50 -4.14
CA PHE A 165 9.27 14.49 -2.88
C PHE A 165 8.92 13.27 -2.02
N TYR A 166 7.63 12.92 -1.89
CA TYR A 166 7.21 11.74 -1.11
C TYR A 166 7.82 10.47 -1.69
N PHE A 167 7.66 10.27 -3.00
CA PHE A 167 8.19 9.08 -3.67
C PHE A 167 9.73 9.02 -3.64
N LEU A 168 10.40 10.15 -3.74
CA LEU A 168 11.86 10.23 -3.59
C LEU A 168 12.28 9.76 -2.19
N MET A 169 11.65 10.28 -1.14
CA MET A 169 12.00 9.93 0.25
C MET A 169 11.73 8.44 0.53
N TRP A 170 10.54 7.93 0.17
CA TRP A 170 10.22 6.52 0.35
C TRP A 170 11.15 5.60 -0.45
N SER A 171 11.47 5.97 -1.69
CA SER A 171 12.40 5.21 -2.53
C SER A 171 13.82 5.19 -1.95
N ILE A 172 14.33 6.31 -1.44
CA ILE A 172 15.65 6.38 -0.81
C ILE A 172 15.69 5.49 0.43
N ILE A 173 14.69 5.60 1.32
CA ILE A 173 14.63 4.80 2.54
C ILE A 173 14.56 3.31 2.20
N ALA A 174 13.63 2.91 1.34
CA ALA A 174 13.44 1.51 0.93
C ALA A 174 14.70 0.95 0.24
N TYR A 175 15.28 1.70 -0.70
CA TYR A 175 16.50 1.32 -1.41
C TYR A 175 17.67 1.08 -0.45
N ARG A 176 17.88 2.01 0.51
CA ARG A 176 18.97 1.91 1.51
C ARG A 176 18.78 0.68 2.40
N LEU A 177 17.58 0.47 2.93
CA LEU A 177 17.29 -0.66 3.81
C LEU A 177 17.43 -1.99 3.08
N TYR A 178 16.87 -2.10 1.86
CA TYR A 178 16.96 -3.29 1.05
C TYR A 178 18.40 -3.61 0.64
N THR A 179 19.15 -2.60 0.18
CA THR A 179 20.56 -2.78 -0.24
C THR A 179 21.44 -3.25 0.92
N LEU A 180 21.27 -2.64 2.11
CA LEU A 180 21.99 -3.09 3.31
C LEU A 180 21.62 -4.52 3.69
N SER A 181 20.34 -4.88 3.59
CA SER A 181 19.85 -6.22 3.88
C SER A 181 20.44 -7.28 2.93
N VAL A 182 20.47 -6.99 1.62
CA VAL A 182 21.05 -7.89 0.61
C VAL A 182 22.58 -7.95 0.72
N ARG A 183 23.24 -6.82 1.02
CA ARG A 183 24.68 -6.78 1.23
C ARG A 183 25.10 -7.67 2.42
N GLN A 184 24.30 -7.68 3.49
CA GLN A 184 24.54 -8.53 4.66
C GLN A 184 24.54 -10.03 4.29
N ASP A 185 23.75 -10.44 3.31
CA ASP A 185 23.70 -11.85 2.88
C ASP A 185 25.04 -12.34 2.29
N VAL A 186 25.80 -11.46 1.63
CA VAL A 186 27.02 -11.81 0.89
C VAL A 186 28.29 -11.44 1.68
N HIS A 187 28.24 -10.28 2.31
CA HIS A 187 29.36 -9.72 3.07
C HIS A 187 28.86 -9.30 4.45
N PRO A 188 28.84 -10.22 5.42
CA PRO A 188 28.38 -9.91 6.77
C PRO A 188 29.33 -8.90 7.44
N GLU A 189 28.82 -7.70 7.69
CA GLU A 189 29.50 -6.63 8.40
C GLU A 189 28.80 -6.35 9.74
N HIS A 190 29.57 -6.22 10.81
CA HIS A 190 29.04 -5.92 12.15
C HIS A 190 28.23 -4.63 12.22
N ASP A 191 28.55 -3.67 11.35
CA ASP A 191 27.93 -2.34 11.33
C ASP A 191 26.60 -2.26 10.56
N ILE A 192 26.27 -3.24 9.72
CA ILE A 192 25.07 -3.16 8.89
C ILE A 192 23.80 -3.04 9.72
N PRO A 193 23.55 -3.82 10.78
CA PRO A 193 22.38 -3.67 11.64
C PRO A 193 22.26 -2.28 12.30
N LYS A 194 23.42 -1.67 12.64
CA LYS A 194 23.47 -0.29 13.16
C LYS A 194 23.08 0.72 12.09
N ARG A 195 23.62 0.58 10.86
CA ARG A 195 23.29 1.44 9.72
C ARG A 195 21.78 1.34 9.35
N GLN A 196 21.21 0.13 9.32
CA GLN A 196 19.77 -0.08 9.08
C GLN A 196 18.93 0.63 10.14
N ARG A 197 19.32 0.55 11.41
CA ARG A 197 18.66 1.26 12.51
C ARG A 197 18.77 2.77 12.38
N THR A 198 19.95 3.29 12.00
CA THR A 198 20.14 4.74 11.76
C THR A 198 19.25 5.22 10.62
N VAL A 199 19.18 4.47 9.51
CA VAL A 199 18.25 4.80 8.40
C VAL A 199 16.80 4.78 8.86
N SER A 200 16.42 3.80 9.67
CA SER A 200 15.05 3.68 10.20
C SER A 200 14.73 4.79 11.22
N ALA A 201 15.71 5.28 11.98
CA ALA A 201 15.51 6.31 13.00
C ALA A 201 15.14 7.68 12.41
N TRP A 202 15.80 8.10 11.32
CA TRP A 202 15.38 9.33 10.62
C TRP A 202 14.26 9.05 9.62
N GLY A 203 14.22 7.82 9.08
CA GLY A 203 13.21 7.41 8.09
C GLY A 203 11.80 7.38 8.65
N LEU A 204 11.61 6.97 9.91
CA LEU A 204 10.27 6.87 10.50
C LEU A 204 9.55 8.22 10.64
N PRO A 205 10.16 9.29 11.16
CA PRO A 205 9.53 10.61 11.17
C PRO A 205 9.24 11.15 9.76
N VAL A 206 10.18 10.98 8.82
CA VAL A 206 9.97 11.38 7.41
C VAL A 206 8.81 10.59 6.81
N PHE A 207 8.75 9.27 7.04
CA PHE A 207 7.65 8.41 6.61
C PHE A 207 6.31 8.90 7.18
N ALA A 208 6.23 9.18 8.48
CA ALA A 208 5.00 9.60 9.14
C ALA A 208 4.45 10.90 8.53
N VAL A 209 5.30 11.92 8.39
CA VAL A 209 4.92 13.21 7.81
C VAL A 209 4.52 13.06 6.34
N THR A 210 5.36 12.40 5.53
CA THR A 210 5.09 12.26 4.09
C THR A 210 3.86 11.40 3.81
N THR A 211 3.59 10.36 4.62
CA THR A 211 2.38 9.53 4.46
C THR A 211 1.12 10.32 4.81
N ALA A 212 1.14 11.13 5.88
CA ALA A 212 0.01 11.98 6.23
C ALA A 212 -0.28 13.00 5.13
N PHE A 213 0.72 13.74 4.67
CA PHE A 213 0.55 14.72 3.61
C PHE A 213 0.16 14.09 2.26
N ALA A 214 0.71 12.92 1.94
CA ALA A 214 0.29 12.18 0.74
C ALA A 214 -1.19 11.79 0.79
N SER A 215 -1.73 11.41 1.95
CA SER A 215 -3.16 11.14 2.09
C SER A 215 -4.02 12.40 1.91
N TYR A 216 -3.53 13.56 2.36
CA TYR A 216 -4.20 14.84 2.16
C TYR A 216 -4.22 15.22 0.67
N ASP A 217 -3.09 15.08 -0.01
CA ASP A 217 -2.97 15.41 -1.44
C ASP A 217 -3.75 14.48 -2.35
N LEU A 218 -3.72 13.17 -2.08
CA LEU A 218 -4.25 12.16 -3.00
C LEU A 218 -5.74 11.86 -2.80
N LEU A 219 -6.23 11.91 -1.56
CA LEU A 219 -7.60 11.51 -1.23
C LEU A 219 -8.41 12.63 -0.59
N MET A 220 -7.87 13.32 0.42
CA MET A 220 -8.62 14.36 1.10
C MET A 220 -8.90 15.55 0.18
N SER A 221 -7.98 15.89 -0.71
CA SER A 221 -8.13 17.01 -1.66
C SER A 221 -9.12 16.73 -2.82
N LEU A 222 -9.67 15.51 -2.91
CA LEU A 222 -10.80 15.22 -3.80
C LEU A 222 -12.01 16.09 -3.41
N ASP A 223 -12.24 16.31 -2.10
CA ASP A 223 -13.19 17.27 -1.56
C ASP A 223 -12.43 18.44 -0.93
N PRO A 224 -12.15 19.52 -1.69
CA PRO A 224 -11.32 20.62 -1.21
C PRO A 224 -12.01 21.50 -0.15
N HIS A 225 -13.32 21.36 0.08
CA HIS A 225 -14.06 22.08 1.11
C HIS A 225 -13.87 21.45 2.48
N TRP A 226 -13.66 20.15 2.54
CA TRP A 226 -13.48 19.39 3.77
C TRP A 226 -12.02 19.18 4.14
N PHE A 227 -11.72 19.09 5.43
CA PHE A 227 -10.41 18.69 5.93
C PHE A 227 -10.51 18.05 7.32
N SER A 228 -9.56 17.16 7.61
CA SER A 228 -9.42 16.53 8.92
C SER A 228 -7.97 16.14 9.17
N THR A 229 -7.39 16.58 10.29
CA THR A 229 -5.99 16.26 10.62
C THR A 229 -5.76 14.79 10.95
N ILE A 230 -6.77 14.11 11.48
CA ILE A 230 -6.71 12.68 11.80
C ILE A 230 -6.76 11.79 10.54
N PHE A 231 -7.11 12.34 9.37
CA PHE A 231 -7.22 11.63 8.10
C PHE A 231 -5.89 10.93 7.72
N GLY A 232 -4.74 11.58 7.99
CA GLY A 232 -3.43 10.96 7.79
C GLY A 232 -3.22 9.70 8.63
N VAL A 233 -3.72 9.70 9.87
CA VAL A 233 -3.65 8.53 10.77
C VAL A 233 -4.64 7.44 10.33
N TYR A 234 -5.82 7.82 9.85
CA TYR A 234 -6.78 6.91 9.25
C TYR A 234 -6.18 6.15 8.06
N PHE A 235 -5.62 6.89 7.12
CA PHE A 235 -4.95 6.32 5.94
C PHE A 235 -3.78 5.40 6.32
N PHE A 236 -2.96 5.81 7.30
CA PHE A 236 -1.88 4.99 7.84
C PHE A 236 -2.40 3.69 8.46
N ALA A 237 -3.48 3.74 9.24
CA ALA A 237 -4.07 2.56 9.87
C ALA A 237 -4.50 1.52 8.81
N GLY A 238 -5.17 1.97 7.73
CA GLY A 238 -5.53 1.14 6.59
C GLY A 238 -4.30 0.59 5.84
N ALA A 239 -3.24 1.39 5.68
CA ALA A 239 -2.01 0.96 5.04
C ALA A 239 -1.34 -0.20 5.80
N VAL A 240 -1.25 -0.11 7.12
CA VAL A 240 -0.64 -1.16 7.95
C VAL A 240 -1.55 -2.39 8.05
N PHE A 241 -2.87 -2.19 8.13
CA PHE A 241 -3.87 -3.25 8.04
C PHE A 241 -3.67 -4.12 6.78
N ALA A 242 -3.55 -3.50 5.61
CA ALA A 242 -3.34 -4.20 4.35
C ALA A 242 -1.96 -4.87 4.26
N ALA A 243 -0.91 -4.22 4.79
CA ALA A 243 0.46 -4.73 4.70
C ALA A 243 0.69 -6.02 5.49
N PHE A 244 0.17 -6.14 6.71
CA PHE A 244 0.29 -7.38 7.48
C PHE A 244 -0.44 -8.54 6.79
N ALA A 245 -1.60 -8.28 6.20
CA ALA A 245 -2.30 -9.25 5.38
C ALA A 245 -1.46 -9.65 4.15
N PHE A 246 -0.80 -8.69 3.48
CA PHE A 246 0.04 -8.97 2.32
C PHE A 246 1.29 -9.79 2.69
N ILE A 247 1.94 -9.50 3.80
CA ILE A 247 3.09 -10.29 4.29
C ILE A 247 2.66 -11.73 4.57
N ALA A 248 1.53 -11.92 5.28
CA ALA A 248 0.98 -13.25 5.57
C ALA A 248 0.57 -13.99 4.29
N PHE A 249 -0.10 -13.31 3.36
CA PHE A 249 -0.49 -13.87 2.06
C PHE A 249 0.72 -14.35 1.26
N MET A 250 1.75 -13.51 1.12
CA MET A 250 2.96 -13.86 0.36
C MET A 250 3.73 -15.00 1.03
N ALA A 251 3.83 -15.03 2.36
CA ALA A 251 4.44 -16.12 3.09
C ALA A 251 3.71 -17.45 2.84
N LEU A 252 2.36 -17.46 2.93
CA LEU A 252 1.54 -18.64 2.62
C LEU A 252 1.68 -19.07 1.15
N LEU A 253 1.73 -18.13 0.22
CA LEU A 253 1.88 -18.41 -1.21
C LEU A 253 3.25 -19.07 -1.50
N LEU A 254 4.33 -18.57 -0.92
CA LEU A 254 5.68 -19.12 -1.06
C LEU A 254 5.74 -20.55 -0.49
N GLN A 255 5.10 -20.80 0.65
CA GLN A 255 5.06 -22.13 1.24
C GLN A 255 4.24 -23.15 0.42
N ARG A 256 3.14 -22.71 -0.19
CA ARG A 256 2.30 -23.58 -1.04
C ARG A 256 2.97 -23.90 -2.38
N ARG A 257 3.63 -22.91 -2.99
CA ARG A 257 4.32 -23.06 -4.28
C ARG A 257 5.77 -23.51 -4.09
N GLY A 258 5.99 -24.82 -4.11
CA GLY A 258 7.34 -25.42 -4.06
C GLY A 258 7.89 -25.65 -2.65
N GLY A 259 7.11 -25.47 -1.59
CA GLY A 259 7.53 -25.71 -0.22
C GLY A 259 8.60 -24.75 0.30
N MET A 260 8.78 -23.59 -0.38
CA MET A 260 9.75 -22.57 0.02
C MET A 260 9.45 -22.09 1.44
N LEU A 261 10.46 -21.97 2.28
CA LEU A 261 10.34 -21.51 3.67
C LEU A 261 9.43 -22.37 4.57
N LYS A 262 9.11 -23.63 4.17
CA LYS A 262 8.16 -24.51 4.90
C LYS A 262 8.61 -24.78 6.34
N HIS A 263 9.92 -24.89 6.57
CA HIS A 263 10.49 -25.12 7.89
C HIS A 263 11.04 -23.85 8.54
N THR A 264 10.97 -22.71 7.85
CA THR A 264 11.51 -21.43 8.29
C THR A 264 10.43 -20.56 8.91
N ILE A 265 9.27 -20.44 8.24
CA ILE A 265 8.12 -19.69 8.74
C ILE A 265 7.17 -20.68 9.43
N THR A 266 7.13 -20.65 10.74
CA THR A 266 6.33 -21.55 11.58
C THR A 266 4.93 -20.97 11.86
N LYS A 267 4.07 -21.76 12.50
CA LYS A 267 2.75 -21.29 12.97
C LYS A 267 2.84 -20.12 13.94
N GLU A 268 3.97 -20.00 14.67
CA GLU A 268 4.17 -18.91 15.62
C GLU A 268 4.37 -17.57 14.92
N HIS A 269 5.08 -17.54 13.80
CA HIS A 269 5.22 -16.34 12.96
C HIS A 269 3.87 -15.90 12.36
N TYR A 270 3.05 -16.86 11.89
CA TYR A 270 1.70 -16.57 11.40
C TYR A 270 0.78 -16.08 12.52
N HIS A 271 0.94 -16.63 13.73
CA HIS A 271 0.21 -16.15 14.89
C HIS A 271 0.54 -14.68 15.20
N ASP A 272 1.82 -14.29 15.10
CA ASP A 272 2.22 -12.90 15.30
C ASP A 272 1.69 -11.99 14.20
N LEU A 273 1.79 -12.38 12.93
CA LEU A 273 1.16 -11.65 11.84
C LEU A 273 -0.35 -11.50 12.07
N GLY A 274 -1.03 -12.56 12.51
CA GLY A 274 -2.44 -12.53 12.87
C GLY A 274 -2.76 -11.63 14.08
N LYS A 275 -1.86 -11.50 15.06
CA LYS A 275 -2.00 -10.53 16.16
C LYS A 275 -1.94 -9.09 15.65
N TYR A 276 -1.01 -8.79 14.73
CA TYR A 276 -0.94 -7.46 14.11
C TYR A 276 -2.14 -7.18 13.22
N MET A 277 -2.61 -8.16 12.43
CA MET A 277 -3.86 -8.01 11.66
C MET A 277 -5.03 -7.67 12.59
N PHE A 278 -5.19 -8.41 13.69
CA PHE A 278 -6.22 -8.12 14.71
C PHE A 278 -6.04 -6.74 15.34
N GLY A 279 -4.83 -6.41 15.76
CA GLY A 279 -4.54 -5.12 16.41
C GLY A 279 -4.81 -3.92 15.49
N PHE A 280 -4.42 -4.02 14.22
CA PHE A 280 -4.67 -2.93 13.26
C PHE A 280 -6.12 -2.88 12.76
N THR A 281 -6.88 -3.97 12.83
CA THR A 281 -8.35 -3.92 12.69
C THR A 281 -8.97 -3.06 13.78
N ALA A 282 -8.58 -3.26 15.04
CA ALA A 282 -9.06 -2.46 16.17
C ALA A 282 -8.56 -1.00 16.08
N PHE A 283 -7.31 -0.79 15.68
CA PHE A 283 -6.74 0.55 15.54
C PHE A 283 -7.42 1.35 14.43
N TRP A 284 -7.64 0.75 13.26
CA TRP A 284 -8.40 1.39 12.18
C TRP A 284 -9.81 1.78 12.65
N ALA A 285 -10.52 0.86 13.29
CA ALA A 285 -11.87 1.13 13.79
C ALA A 285 -11.89 2.24 14.83
N TYR A 286 -10.89 2.28 15.73
CA TYR A 286 -10.74 3.35 16.71
C TYR A 286 -10.56 4.71 16.05
N ILE A 287 -9.68 4.82 15.06
CA ILE A 287 -9.43 6.08 14.34
C ILE A 287 -10.64 6.49 13.51
N ALA A 288 -11.26 5.56 12.77
CA ALA A 288 -12.46 5.80 11.98
C ALA A 288 -13.62 6.30 12.83
N PHE A 289 -13.87 5.60 13.95
CA PHE A 289 -14.94 5.97 14.90
C PHE A 289 -14.63 7.30 15.58
N SER A 290 -13.39 7.54 16.00
CA SER A 290 -12.99 8.80 16.63
C SER A 290 -13.23 9.99 15.70
N GLN A 291 -12.88 9.87 14.42
CA GLN A 291 -13.14 10.91 13.42
C GLN A 291 -14.63 11.16 13.27
N TYR A 292 -15.42 10.10 13.10
CA TYR A 292 -16.88 10.21 13.00
C TYR A 292 -17.50 10.86 14.24
N MET A 293 -17.15 10.35 15.43
CA MET A 293 -17.72 10.81 16.69
C MET A 293 -17.40 12.29 16.97
N LEU A 294 -16.18 12.74 16.73
CA LEU A 294 -15.77 14.12 16.97
C LEU A 294 -16.49 15.08 16.02
N ILE A 295 -16.62 14.74 14.73
CA ILE A 295 -17.32 15.55 13.75
C ILE A 295 -18.83 15.56 14.03
N TRP A 296 -19.41 14.40 14.34
CA TRP A 296 -20.82 14.29 14.69
C TRP A 296 -21.15 15.06 15.98
N TYR A 297 -20.33 14.91 17.02
CA TYR A 297 -20.52 15.60 18.30
C TYR A 297 -20.31 17.11 18.17
N GLY A 298 -19.31 17.55 17.41
CA GLY A 298 -19.04 18.97 17.14
C GLY A 298 -20.17 19.65 16.40
N GLY A 299 -20.86 18.92 15.51
CA GLY A 299 -22.04 19.41 14.77
C GLY A 299 -21.77 20.62 13.88
N ILE A 300 -20.52 20.84 13.46
CA ILE A 300 -20.12 21.96 12.59
C ILE A 300 -20.56 21.63 11.16
N PRO A 301 -21.43 22.45 10.52
CA PRO A 301 -21.99 22.12 9.21
C PRO A 301 -20.93 21.83 8.14
N GLU A 302 -19.85 22.62 8.10
CA GLU A 302 -18.76 22.51 7.15
C GLU A 302 -17.99 21.19 7.29
N GLU A 303 -17.93 20.61 8.49
CA GLU A 303 -17.25 19.35 8.76
C GLU A 303 -18.16 18.14 8.55
N THR A 304 -19.48 18.27 8.88
CA THR A 304 -20.43 17.16 8.81
C THR A 304 -20.77 16.74 7.38
N VAL A 305 -20.58 17.59 6.40
CA VAL A 305 -20.84 17.35 4.97
C VAL A 305 -20.18 16.08 4.46
N PHE A 306 -18.95 15.79 4.89
CA PHE A 306 -18.21 14.59 4.51
C PHE A 306 -18.96 13.29 4.84
N PHE A 307 -19.52 13.19 6.06
CA PHE A 307 -20.30 12.01 6.47
C PHE A 307 -21.71 12.04 5.90
N ARG A 308 -22.31 13.24 5.70
CA ARG A 308 -23.62 13.38 5.08
C ARG A 308 -23.64 12.75 3.68
N HIS A 309 -22.67 13.05 2.83
CA HIS A 309 -22.55 12.45 1.49
C HIS A 309 -22.38 10.91 1.54
N ARG A 310 -21.88 10.37 2.66
CA ARG A 310 -21.66 8.94 2.87
C ARG A 310 -22.78 8.24 3.62
N LEU A 311 -23.85 8.99 3.98
CA LEU A 311 -25.03 8.47 4.68
C LEU A 311 -26.33 8.72 3.87
N GLU A 312 -26.21 9.25 2.64
CA GLU A 312 -27.32 9.55 1.74
C GLU A 312 -27.08 8.83 0.39
N HIS A 313 -28.11 8.82 -0.47
CA HIS A 313 -28.05 8.35 -1.86
C HIS A 313 -27.55 6.90 -2.06
N GLY A 314 -27.76 6.01 -1.10
CA GLY A 314 -27.34 4.60 -1.15
C GLY A 314 -25.97 4.35 -0.51
N TRP A 315 -25.19 5.39 -0.19
CA TRP A 315 -23.89 5.24 0.47
C TRP A 315 -24.01 4.82 1.94
N GLU A 316 -25.17 4.98 2.57
CA GLU A 316 -25.47 4.47 3.92
C GLU A 316 -25.29 2.96 4.04
N TYR A 317 -25.59 2.20 2.98
CA TYR A 317 -25.35 0.75 2.95
C TYR A 317 -23.86 0.41 2.90
N HIS A 318 -23.08 1.19 2.12
CA HIS A 318 -21.62 1.03 2.05
C HIS A 318 -20.96 1.39 3.38
N THR A 319 -21.39 2.49 4.02
CA THR A 319 -20.92 2.91 5.34
C THR A 319 -21.23 1.84 6.39
N THR A 320 -22.45 1.30 6.40
CA THR A 320 -22.85 0.23 7.30
C THR A 320 -22.03 -1.05 7.04
N ALA A 321 -21.88 -1.43 5.77
CA ALA A 321 -21.07 -2.59 5.38
C ALA A 321 -19.61 -2.42 5.83
N LEU A 322 -19.03 -1.22 5.71
CA LEU A 322 -17.67 -0.92 6.16
C LEU A 322 -17.52 -1.19 7.66
N VAL A 323 -18.43 -0.71 8.49
CA VAL A 323 -18.40 -0.95 9.96
C VAL A 323 -18.41 -2.44 10.26
N PHE A 324 -19.33 -3.20 9.66
CA PHE A 324 -19.46 -4.62 9.97
C PHE A 324 -18.37 -5.48 9.32
N LEU A 325 -18.08 -5.28 8.05
CA LEU A 325 -17.21 -6.18 7.28
C LEU A 325 -15.72 -5.82 7.43
N HIS A 326 -15.38 -4.55 7.64
CA HIS A 326 -14.00 -4.14 7.86
C HIS A 326 -13.57 -4.27 9.33
N PHE A 327 -14.50 -4.10 10.27
CA PHE A 327 -14.19 -4.15 11.70
C PHE A 327 -14.82 -5.37 12.39
N VAL A 328 -16.15 -5.45 12.53
CA VAL A 328 -16.80 -6.42 13.43
C VAL A 328 -16.47 -7.87 13.05
N VAL A 329 -16.61 -8.22 11.79
CA VAL A 329 -16.37 -9.57 11.30
C VAL A 329 -14.91 -10.00 11.50
N PRO A 330 -13.88 -9.29 10.99
CA PRO A 330 -12.49 -9.70 11.18
C PRO A 330 -12.06 -9.63 12.66
N PHE A 331 -12.57 -8.68 13.44
CA PHE A 331 -12.31 -8.58 14.87
C PHE A 331 -12.76 -9.84 15.61
N LEU A 332 -14.01 -10.27 15.41
CA LEU A 332 -14.54 -11.47 16.06
C LEU A 332 -13.85 -12.76 15.58
N ILE A 333 -13.57 -12.87 14.28
CA ILE A 333 -12.90 -14.06 13.73
C ILE A 333 -11.44 -14.16 14.24
N LEU A 334 -10.72 -13.04 14.30
CA LEU A 334 -9.32 -13.03 14.73
C LEU A 334 -9.14 -12.90 16.26
N LEU A 335 -10.20 -12.70 17.04
CA LEU A 335 -10.11 -12.62 18.50
C LEU A 335 -9.53 -13.90 19.12
N PRO A 336 -10.00 -15.13 18.78
CA PRO A 336 -9.44 -16.35 19.34
C PRO A 336 -8.00 -16.62 18.88
N ARG A 337 -7.15 -17.13 19.79
CA ARG A 337 -5.78 -17.57 19.47
C ARG A 337 -5.76 -18.64 18.37
N ALA A 338 -6.71 -19.57 18.42
CA ALA A 338 -6.82 -20.69 17.48
C ALA A 338 -7.00 -20.20 16.03
N SER A 339 -7.80 -19.16 15.80
CA SER A 339 -8.08 -18.61 14.47
C SER A 339 -6.80 -18.06 13.81
N LYS A 340 -5.96 -17.36 14.55
CA LYS A 340 -4.68 -16.81 14.09
C LYS A 340 -3.63 -17.88 13.78
N ARG A 341 -3.78 -19.09 14.33
CA ARG A 341 -2.89 -20.26 14.11
C ARG A 341 -3.42 -21.23 13.05
N ALA A 342 -4.66 -21.08 12.62
CA ALA A 342 -5.29 -21.86 11.57
C ALA A 342 -4.93 -21.29 10.20
N LEU A 343 -3.87 -21.80 9.57
CA LEU A 343 -3.33 -21.27 8.31
C LEU A 343 -4.36 -21.16 7.16
N PRO A 344 -5.33 -22.11 6.98
CA PRO A 344 -6.36 -21.96 5.96
C PRO A 344 -7.26 -20.76 6.23
N LEU A 345 -7.70 -20.58 7.49
CA LEU A 345 -8.53 -19.45 7.90
C LEU A 345 -7.77 -18.14 7.77
N LEU A 346 -6.51 -18.09 8.23
CA LEU A 346 -5.67 -16.91 8.07
C LEU A 346 -5.50 -16.55 6.59
N GLY A 347 -5.34 -17.53 5.71
CA GLY A 347 -5.27 -17.33 4.27
C GLY A 347 -6.55 -16.70 3.69
N VAL A 348 -7.72 -17.12 4.13
CA VAL A 348 -9.00 -16.49 3.76
C VAL A 348 -9.06 -15.06 4.29
N MET A 349 -8.65 -14.85 5.53
CA MET A 349 -8.64 -13.51 6.14
C MET A 349 -7.70 -12.54 5.42
N THR A 350 -6.56 -12.99 4.87
CA THR A 350 -5.70 -12.10 4.08
C THR A 350 -6.40 -11.56 2.84
N VAL A 351 -7.15 -12.41 2.12
CA VAL A 351 -7.94 -11.97 0.96
C VAL A 351 -9.08 -11.05 1.39
N TRP A 352 -9.74 -11.36 2.50
CA TRP A 352 -10.77 -10.51 3.10
C TRP A 352 -10.24 -9.11 3.39
N PHE A 353 -9.04 -9.01 3.98
CA PHE A 353 -8.38 -7.74 4.28
C PHE A 353 -8.08 -6.92 3.02
N PHE A 354 -7.70 -7.57 1.91
CA PHE A 354 -7.50 -6.85 0.64
C PHE A 354 -8.80 -6.28 0.10
N ILE A 355 -9.88 -7.07 0.14
CA ILE A 355 -11.20 -6.62 -0.30
C ILE A 355 -11.67 -5.45 0.56
N MET A 356 -11.51 -5.54 1.89
CA MET A 356 -11.96 -4.51 2.81
C MET A 356 -11.13 -3.22 2.71
N GLN A 357 -9.82 -3.32 2.52
CA GLN A 357 -8.99 -2.13 2.31
C GLN A 357 -9.31 -1.44 0.98
N TRP A 358 -9.55 -2.21 -0.08
CA TRP A 358 -10.02 -1.65 -1.35
C TRP A 358 -11.39 -1.01 -1.19
N PHE A 359 -12.30 -1.64 -0.49
CA PHE A 359 -13.64 -1.15 -0.22
C PHE A 359 -13.63 0.16 0.59
N ASP A 360 -12.74 0.26 1.57
CA ASP A 360 -12.52 1.48 2.36
C ASP A 360 -12.04 2.65 1.47
N LEU A 361 -11.07 2.41 0.59
CA LEU A 361 -10.58 3.43 -0.36
C LEU A 361 -11.64 3.81 -1.40
N HIS A 362 -12.45 2.87 -1.84
CA HIS A 362 -13.60 3.10 -2.70
C HIS A 362 -14.62 4.02 -2.01
N TRP A 363 -14.93 3.72 -0.74
CA TRP A 363 -15.82 4.55 0.09
C TRP A 363 -15.26 5.94 0.35
N LEU A 364 -13.95 6.13 0.37
CA LEU A 364 -13.33 7.45 0.49
C LEU A 364 -13.45 8.29 -0.79
N ALA A 365 -13.31 7.69 -1.97
CA ALA A 365 -13.18 8.40 -3.24
C ALA A 365 -14.51 8.52 -4.02
N MET A 366 -15.29 7.45 -4.13
CA MET A 366 -16.44 7.39 -5.04
C MET A 366 -17.63 8.29 -4.65
N PRO A 367 -17.93 8.55 -3.36
CA PRO A 367 -18.96 9.52 -3.01
C PRO A 367 -18.69 10.93 -3.57
N VAL A 368 -17.42 11.31 -3.69
CA VAL A 368 -17.02 12.61 -4.28
C VAL A 368 -17.30 12.62 -5.79
N LYS A 369 -17.01 11.52 -6.49
CA LYS A 369 -17.35 11.40 -7.91
C LYS A 369 -18.85 11.56 -8.13
N ASP A 370 -19.67 10.86 -7.34
CA ASP A 370 -21.13 10.92 -7.49
C ASP A 370 -21.68 12.30 -7.15
N MET A 371 -21.05 13.01 -6.20
CA MET A 371 -21.41 14.39 -5.86
C MET A 371 -21.10 15.37 -7.00
N LEU A 372 -19.93 15.23 -7.64
CA LEU A 372 -19.48 16.19 -8.69
C LEU A 372 -20.11 15.92 -10.05
N TYR A 373 -20.30 14.65 -10.40
CA TYR A 373 -20.70 14.25 -11.77
C TYR A 373 -22.08 13.60 -11.83
N GLY A 374 -22.74 13.48 -10.67
CA GLY A 374 -23.98 12.72 -10.55
C GLY A 374 -23.75 11.22 -10.56
N GLY A 375 -24.57 10.49 -9.86
CA GLY A 375 -24.48 9.04 -9.77
C GLY A 375 -25.23 8.51 -8.56
N HIS A 376 -25.12 7.22 -8.36
CA HIS A 376 -25.64 6.51 -7.19
C HIS A 376 -24.59 5.54 -6.67
N ALA A 377 -24.64 5.28 -5.38
CA ALA A 377 -23.78 4.30 -4.73
C ALA A 377 -23.83 2.94 -5.45
N GLY A 378 -22.67 2.43 -5.85
CA GLY A 378 -22.58 1.16 -6.57
C GLY A 378 -21.15 0.82 -6.95
N PHE A 379 -21.00 -0.30 -7.66
CA PHE A 379 -19.73 -0.75 -8.19
C PHE A 379 -19.76 -0.76 -9.70
N HIS A 380 -18.70 -0.26 -10.31
CA HIS A 380 -18.47 -0.36 -11.73
C HIS A 380 -17.39 -1.42 -12.02
N LEU A 381 -17.42 -2.05 -13.20
CA LEU A 381 -16.44 -3.08 -13.54
C LEU A 381 -15.00 -2.53 -13.59
N LEU A 382 -14.83 -1.26 -13.93
CA LEU A 382 -13.53 -0.57 -13.90
C LEU A 382 -12.91 -0.54 -12.49
N ASP A 383 -13.72 -0.51 -11.42
CA ASP A 383 -13.23 -0.52 -10.04
C ASP A 383 -12.44 -1.79 -9.75
N PHE A 384 -12.93 -2.93 -10.25
CA PHE A 384 -12.29 -4.24 -10.08
C PHE A 384 -11.11 -4.43 -11.04
N THR A 385 -11.26 -4.04 -12.31
CA THR A 385 -10.20 -4.26 -13.30
C THR A 385 -8.98 -3.36 -13.04
N CYS A 386 -9.15 -2.10 -12.64
CA CYS A 386 -8.08 -1.22 -12.23
C CYS A 386 -7.40 -1.73 -10.95
N TRP A 387 -8.18 -2.08 -9.92
CA TRP A 387 -7.63 -2.59 -8.66
C TRP A 387 -6.84 -3.88 -8.84
N LEU A 388 -7.46 -4.92 -9.45
CA LEU A 388 -6.80 -6.21 -9.68
C LEU A 388 -5.62 -6.10 -10.64
N GLY A 389 -5.70 -5.19 -11.62
CA GLY A 389 -4.61 -4.91 -12.54
C GLY A 389 -3.37 -4.36 -11.82
N LEU A 390 -3.53 -3.31 -11.04
CA LEU A 390 -2.45 -2.66 -10.29
C LEU A 390 -1.91 -3.56 -9.16
N PHE A 391 -2.79 -4.27 -8.46
CA PHE A 391 -2.38 -5.23 -7.43
C PHE A 391 -1.60 -6.42 -8.01
N SER A 392 -2.00 -6.92 -9.19
CA SER A 392 -1.25 -7.97 -9.89
C SER A 392 0.15 -7.52 -10.30
N LEU A 393 0.33 -6.26 -10.71
CA LEU A 393 1.65 -5.68 -10.99
C LEU A 393 2.50 -5.57 -9.73
N LEU A 394 1.91 -5.18 -8.59
CA LEU A 394 2.63 -5.14 -7.31
C LEU A 394 3.09 -6.55 -6.89
N ILE A 395 2.24 -7.56 -7.02
CA ILE A 395 2.61 -8.96 -6.77
C ILE A 395 3.75 -9.39 -7.72
N ALA A 396 3.65 -9.07 -8.99
CA ALA A 396 4.68 -9.41 -9.99
C ALA A 396 6.03 -8.78 -9.63
N ALA A 397 6.06 -7.48 -9.31
CA ALA A 397 7.27 -6.77 -8.90
C ALA A 397 7.88 -7.38 -7.63
N THR A 398 7.03 -7.71 -6.64
CA THR A 398 7.46 -8.35 -5.39
C THR A 398 8.08 -9.72 -5.66
N VAL A 399 7.40 -10.60 -6.41
CA VAL A 399 7.90 -11.94 -6.74
C VAL A 399 9.17 -11.87 -7.59
N TYR A 400 9.23 -10.95 -8.56
CA TYR A 400 10.45 -10.71 -9.33
C TYR A 400 11.61 -10.34 -8.42
N ARG A 401 11.42 -9.42 -7.47
CA ARG A 401 12.45 -8.99 -6.51
C ARG A 401 12.90 -10.15 -5.60
N LEU A 402 11.95 -10.91 -5.06
CA LEU A 402 12.23 -12.10 -4.25
C LEU A 402 12.99 -13.19 -5.01
N SER A 403 12.77 -13.32 -6.33
CA SER A 403 13.49 -14.29 -7.17
C SER A 403 14.97 -13.94 -7.39
N ARG A 404 15.37 -12.68 -7.16
CA ARG A 404 16.74 -12.19 -7.41
C ARG A 404 17.68 -12.38 -6.21
N HIS A 405 17.14 -12.50 -5.01
CA HIS A 405 17.91 -12.54 -3.77
C HIS A 405 17.43 -13.66 -2.85
N SER A 406 18.11 -13.87 -1.73
CA SER A 406 17.68 -14.82 -0.69
C SER A 406 16.30 -14.41 -0.15
N LEU A 407 15.41 -15.37 0.08
CA LEU A 407 14.09 -15.15 0.66
C LEU A 407 14.13 -14.74 2.14
N VAL A 408 15.28 -14.95 2.80
CA VAL A 408 15.52 -14.61 4.20
C VAL A 408 16.85 -13.90 4.33
N PRO A 409 17.01 -12.88 5.17
CA PRO A 409 18.30 -12.26 5.49
C PRO A 409 19.22 -13.25 6.21
N GLN A 410 20.10 -13.95 5.47
CA GLN A 410 20.85 -15.11 5.96
C GLN A 410 21.84 -14.80 7.09
N ASN A 411 22.49 -13.65 7.02
CA ASN A 411 23.51 -13.23 7.97
C ASN A 411 23.01 -12.15 8.94
N ASP A 412 21.68 -12.04 9.13
CA ASP A 412 21.16 -11.22 10.23
C ASP A 412 21.51 -11.87 11.57
N PRO A 413 22.13 -11.15 12.50
CA PRO A 413 22.56 -11.73 13.78
C PRO A 413 21.40 -12.28 14.62
N ARG A 414 20.15 -11.89 14.33
CA ARG A 414 18.94 -12.36 15.03
C ARG A 414 18.22 -13.48 14.30
N LEU A 415 18.77 -13.99 13.18
CA LEU A 415 18.11 -15.04 12.40
C LEU A 415 17.95 -16.33 13.23
N ALA A 416 18.96 -16.71 14.02
CA ALA A 416 18.89 -17.90 14.86
C ALA A 416 17.72 -17.81 15.87
N GLU A 417 17.52 -16.66 16.49
CA GLU A 417 16.40 -16.42 17.41
C GLU A 417 15.06 -16.49 16.68
N SER A 418 14.99 -15.94 15.44
CA SER A 418 13.80 -16.00 14.62
C SER A 418 13.43 -17.42 14.23
N LEU A 419 14.41 -18.27 13.88
CA LEU A 419 14.16 -19.66 13.48
C LEU A 419 13.61 -20.51 14.63
N HIS A 420 13.97 -20.19 15.88
CA HIS A 420 13.53 -20.90 17.09
C HIS A 420 12.42 -20.13 17.84
N PHE A 421 11.78 -19.18 17.15
CA PHE A 421 10.77 -18.33 17.78
C PHE A 421 9.53 -19.13 18.19
N GLU A 422 9.16 -19.01 19.47
CA GLU A 422 7.95 -19.55 20.07
C GLU A 422 7.19 -18.45 20.81
N ASN A 423 5.87 -18.47 20.69
CA ASN A 423 4.97 -17.60 21.46
C ASN A 423 4.62 -18.30 22.79
N VAL A 424 4.87 -17.63 23.87
CA VAL A 424 4.48 -18.07 25.22
C VAL A 424 2.97 -18.00 25.42
#